data_70de2b53c762721dd28ff301782b442c
#
_entry.id   70de2b53c762721dd28ff301782b442c
#
_cell.length_a   1.000
_cell.length_b   1.000
_cell.length_c   1.000
_cell.angle_alpha   90.00
_cell.angle_beta   90.00
_cell.angle_gamma   90.00
#
_symmetry.space_group_name_H-M   'P 1'
#
loop_
_entity.id
_entity.type
_entity.pdbx_description
1 polymer ?
#
loop_
_entity_poly.entity_id
_entity_poly.type
_entity_poly.pdbx_seq_one_letter_code
_entity_poly.pdbx_strand_id
1 'polypeptide(L)'
;MAYITKELLEEFTGKFPEAETELPAVYAGAAADAVARYLHYDPELKEYAVELWGDGTDSIVLPAPVSSVLSVSVNGCAQEPGGWEWKKNYLSHRLANGQLEIFPSGVRLKVSFMGGFDPVPGKIVTTALQLAALYWESAGGNIAVASTSFADTGTRVFNNFREDRFLEQINEWRIYHV
;
A
#
# COMPACT_ATOMS: atom_id res chain seq x y z
N MET A 1 11.07 0.25 8.14
CA MET A 1 10.94 -1.00 8.95
C MET A 1 9.74 -1.72 8.40
N ALA A 2 9.84 -2.97 7.98
CA ALA A 2 8.72 -3.66 7.36
C ALA A 2 7.53 -3.77 8.33
N TYR A 3 6.34 -3.34 7.92
CA TYR A 3 5.13 -3.37 8.76
C TYR A 3 4.62 -4.78 9.03
N ILE A 4 5.12 -5.79 8.32
CA ILE A 4 4.98 -7.20 8.66
C ILE A 4 6.36 -7.85 8.72
N THR A 5 6.63 -8.52 9.82
CA THR A 5 7.91 -9.19 10.09
C THR A 5 7.71 -10.69 10.22
N LYS A 6 8.81 -11.43 10.20
CA LYS A 6 8.84 -12.88 10.46
C LYS A 6 8.16 -13.21 11.79
N GLU A 7 8.55 -12.49 12.85
CA GLU A 7 8.06 -12.71 14.21
C GLU A 7 6.54 -12.49 14.28
N LEU A 8 6.06 -11.42 13.64
CA LEU A 8 4.63 -11.10 13.63
C LEU A 8 3.82 -12.16 12.87
N LEU A 9 4.38 -12.70 11.77
CA LEU A 9 3.74 -13.78 11.02
C LEU A 9 3.72 -15.09 11.83
N GLU A 10 4.80 -15.41 12.52
CA GLU A 10 4.89 -16.59 13.40
C GLU A 10 3.88 -16.48 14.56
N GLU A 11 3.78 -15.32 15.18
CA GLU A 11 2.78 -15.06 16.23
C GLU A 11 1.35 -15.20 15.69
N PHE A 12 1.09 -14.61 14.52
CA PHE A 12 -0.23 -14.65 13.87
C PHE A 12 -0.67 -16.07 13.50
N THR A 13 0.25 -16.88 12.99
CA THR A 13 -0.06 -18.27 12.56
C THR A 13 -0.02 -19.28 13.72
N GLY A 14 0.59 -18.94 14.84
CA GLY A 14 0.88 -19.86 15.94
C GLY A 14 1.84 -20.98 15.56
N LYS A 15 2.54 -20.86 14.44
CA LYS A 15 3.49 -21.84 13.91
C LYS A 15 4.89 -21.32 14.15
N PHE A 16 5.65 -22.03 14.99
CA PHE A 16 7.06 -21.78 15.23
C PHE A 16 7.85 -22.79 14.41
N PRO A 17 8.66 -22.38 13.44
CA PRO A 17 9.49 -23.31 12.70
C PRO A 17 10.48 -23.99 13.65
N GLU A 18 10.58 -25.33 13.57
CA GLU A 18 11.52 -26.14 14.36
C GLU A 18 13.00 -25.86 13.98
N ALA A 19 13.22 -25.20 12.85
CA ALA A 19 14.53 -24.82 12.34
C ALA A 19 14.58 -23.31 12.03
N GLU A 20 15.76 -22.70 12.19
CA GLU A 20 16.03 -21.35 11.69
C GLU A 20 15.87 -21.32 10.17
N THR A 21 14.73 -20.86 9.69
CA THR A 21 14.41 -20.70 8.28
C THR A 21 14.03 -19.27 7.97
N GLU A 22 14.46 -18.79 6.81
CA GLU A 22 14.10 -17.46 6.29
C GLU A 22 12.76 -17.46 5.52
N LEU A 23 12.14 -18.61 5.33
CA LEU A 23 10.90 -18.73 4.56
C LEU A 23 9.76 -17.81 5.08
N PRO A 24 9.52 -17.66 6.40
CA PRO A 24 8.50 -16.75 6.89
C PRO A 24 8.76 -15.30 6.47
N ALA A 25 10.02 -14.85 6.47
CA ALA A 25 10.39 -13.52 6.02
C ALA A 25 10.12 -13.33 4.51
N VAL A 26 10.38 -14.36 3.70
CA VAL A 26 10.09 -14.34 2.26
C VAL A 26 8.58 -14.22 2.01
N TYR A 27 7.74 -14.96 2.73
CA TYR A 27 6.28 -14.88 2.59
C TYR A 27 5.73 -13.56 3.10
N ALA A 28 6.25 -13.03 4.21
CA ALA A 28 5.91 -11.70 4.69
C ALA A 28 6.25 -10.63 3.64
N GLY A 29 7.45 -10.68 3.06
CA GLY A 29 7.85 -9.79 1.98
C GLY A 29 6.94 -9.88 0.75
N ALA A 30 6.65 -11.10 0.27
CA ALA A 30 5.77 -11.31 -0.87
C ALA A 30 4.34 -10.78 -0.64
N ALA A 31 3.81 -10.93 0.57
CA ALA A 31 2.50 -10.40 0.94
C ALA A 31 2.51 -8.86 1.02
N ALA A 32 3.58 -8.26 1.57
CA ALA A 32 3.76 -6.81 1.59
C ALA A 32 3.79 -6.24 0.16
N ASP A 33 4.52 -6.88 -0.75
CA ASP A 33 4.59 -6.50 -2.16
C ASP A 33 3.23 -6.64 -2.87
N ALA A 34 2.45 -7.67 -2.56
CA ALA A 34 1.11 -7.86 -3.10
C ALA A 34 0.17 -6.74 -2.65
N VAL A 35 0.22 -6.36 -1.37
CA VAL A 35 -0.55 -5.24 -0.81
C VAL A 35 -0.13 -3.92 -1.45
N ALA A 36 1.17 -3.63 -1.54
CA ALA A 36 1.67 -2.40 -2.15
C ALA A 36 1.25 -2.28 -3.63
N ARG A 37 1.32 -3.38 -4.39
CA ARG A 37 0.83 -3.45 -5.77
C ARG A 37 -0.67 -3.17 -5.88
N TYR A 38 -1.46 -3.73 -4.99
CA TYR A 38 -2.90 -3.53 -4.98
C TYR A 38 -3.28 -2.08 -4.63
N LEU A 39 -2.61 -1.49 -3.65
CA LEU A 39 -2.84 -0.10 -3.22
C LEU A 39 -2.30 0.92 -4.23
N HIS A 40 -1.34 0.54 -5.09
CA HIS A 40 -0.54 1.37 -5.99
C HIS A 40 0.47 2.28 -5.28
N TYR A 41 0.75 2.04 -4.02
CA TYR A 41 1.78 2.72 -3.22
C TYR A 41 2.23 1.82 -2.07
N ASP A 42 3.38 2.15 -1.49
CA ASP A 42 3.85 1.49 -0.28
C ASP A 42 3.12 2.06 0.95
N PRO A 43 2.44 1.24 1.76
CA PRO A 43 1.69 1.75 2.90
C PRO A 43 2.57 2.29 4.04
N GLU A 44 3.87 1.94 4.11
CA GLU A 44 4.79 2.52 5.09
C GLU A 44 5.10 3.98 4.79
N LEU A 45 5.27 4.77 5.86
CA LEU A 45 5.65 6.16 5.75
C LEU A 45 7.04 6.30 5.15
N LYS A 46 7.14 6.98 4.01
CA LYS A 46 8.42 7.29 3.37
C LYS A 46 8.39 8.61 2.62
N GLU A 47 9.57 9.13 2.31
CA GLU A 47 9.70 10.33 1.49
C GLU A 47 9.50 9.99 0.00
N TYR A 48 8.70 10.82 -0.65
CA TYR A 48 8.48 10.84 -2.09
C TYR A 48 8.97 12.17 -2.66
N ALA A 49 9.66 12.10 -3.79
CA ALA A 49 10.00 13.26 -4.60
C ALA A 49 9.48 13.02 -6.02
N VAL A 50 8.47 13.78 -6.42
CA VAL A 50 7.78 13.58 -7.70
C VAL A 50 7.78 14.84 -8.54
N GLU A 51 7.76 14.65 -9.84
CA GLU A 51 7.59 15.71 -10.81
C GLU A 51 6.30 15.47 -11.58
N LEU A 52 5.42 16.46 -11.58
CA LEU A 52 4.07 16.39 -12.11
C LEU A 52 3.79 17.61 -13.00
N TRP A 53 2.76 17.50 -13.81
CA TRP A 53 2.31 18.56 -14.69
C TRP A 53 0.91 19.02 -14.29
N GLY A 54 0.68 20.32 -14.27
CA GLY A 54 -0.65 20.87 -14.12
C GLY A 54 -1.55 20.40 -15.27
N ASP A 55 -2.80 20.13 -14.96
CA ASP A 55 -3.83 19.65 -15.87
C ASP A 55 -5.00 20.61 -16.07
N GLY A 56 -4.90 21.80 -15.46
CA GLY A 56 -5.95 22.83 -15.48
C GLY A 56 -6.92 22.71 -14.30
N THR A 57 -6.67 21.81 -13.34
CA THR A 57 -7.48 21.69 -12.13
C THR A 57 -6.89 22.49 -10.96
N ASP A 58 -7.62 22.54 -9.85
CA ASP A 58 -7.22 23.16 -8.58
C ASP A 58 -6.57 22.18 -7.60
N SER A 59 -6.36 20.94 -8.04
CA SER A 59 -5.77 19.90 -7.21
C SER A 59 -4.85 19.01 -8.05
N ILE A 60 -3.79 18.53 -7.43
CA ILE A 60 -2.78 17.65 -8.04
C ILE A 60 -2.88 16.29 -7.36
N VAL A 61 -2.89 15.24 -8.16
CA VAL A 61 -2.93 13.85 -7.69
C VAL A 61 -1.50 13.39 -7.40
N LEU A 62 -1.23 13.00 -6.16
CA LEU A 62 0.05 12.45 -5.72
C LEU A 62 -0.02 10.92 -5.70
N PRO A 63 1.13 10.22 -5.87
CA PRO A 63 1.16 8.75 -5.99
C PRO A 63 0.96 8.00 -4.67
N ALA A 64 0.87 8.69 -3.53
CA ALA A 64 0.65 8.09 -2.22
C ALA A 64 -0.21 9.01 -1.35
N PRO A 65 -0.89 8.49 -0.31
CA PRO A 65 -1.55 9.32 0.69
C PRO A 65 -0.55 10.25 1.36
N VAL A 66 -0.88 11.53 1.46
CA VAL A 66 0.02 12.55 2.01
C VAL A 66 -0.12 12.63 3.52
N SER A 67 1.00 12.48 4.22
CA SER A 67 1.12 12.73 5.66
C SER A 67 1.59 14.17 5.94
N SER A 68 2.61 14.63 5.21
CA SER A 68 3.08 16.01 5.27
C SER A 68 3.76 16.42 3.96
N VAL A 69 3.67 17.72 3.61
CA VAL A 69 4.38 18.28 2.46
C VAL A 69 5.68 18.90 2.95
N LEU A 70 6.80 18.54 2.32
CA LEU A 70 8.14 19.00 2.67
C LEU A 70 8.54 20.23 1.85
N SER A 71 8.33 20.15 0.53
CA SER A 71 8.61 21.27 -0.37
C SER A 71 7.79 21.18 -1.65
N VAL A 72 7.46 22.33 -2.20
CA VAL A 72 6.84 22.45 -3.52
C VAL A 72 7.60 23.48 -4.34
N SER A 73 7.82 23.19 -5.61
CA SER A 73 8.31 24.20 -6.57
C SER A 73 7.46 24.19 -7.84
N VAL A 74 7.17 25.37 -8.35
CA VAL A 74 6.38 25.58 -9.57
C VAL A 74 7.29 26.21 -10.62
N ASN A 75 7.44 25.55 -11.76
CA ASN A 75 8.36 25.96 -12.84
C ASN A 75 9.81 26.25 -12.34
N GLY A 76 10.27 25.50 -11.33
CA GLY A 76 11.60 25.66 -10.74
C GLY A 76 11.69 26.72 -9.65
N CYS A 77 10.63 27.50 -9.39
CA CYS A 77 10.57 28.47 -8.30
C CYS A 77 10.00 27.80 -7.04
N ALA A 78 10.79 27.78 -5.96
CA ALA A 78 10.34 27.28 -4.67
C ALA A 78 9.13 28.08 -4.17
N GLN A 79 8.15 27.39 -3.64
CA GLN A 79 6.94 27.99 -3.08
C GLN A 79 7.04 28.04 -1.56
N GLU A 80 6.43 29.06 -0.96
CA GLU A 80 6.30 29.14 0.49
C GLU A 80 5.47 27.97 1.02
N PRO A 81 5.78 27.44 2.21
CA PRO A 81 5.07 26.31 2.79
C PRO A 81 3.62 26.61 3.17
N GLY A 82 3.25 27.90 3.24
CA GLY A 82 1.89 28.31 3.59
C GLY A 82 0.89 28.09 2.46
N GLY A 83 -0.37 27.77 2.82
CA GLY A 83 -1.47 27.64 1.85
C GLY A 83 -1.60 26.27 1.19
N TRP A 84 -0.63 25.37 1.36
CA TRP A 84 -0.74 24.01 0.85
C TRP A 84 -1.63 23.16 1.75
N GLU A 85 -2.68 22.60 1.15
CA GLU A 85 -3.65 21.73 1.81
C GLU A 85 -3.68 20.38 1.10
N TRP A 86 -3.91 19.31 1.85
CA TRP A 86 -4.02 17.97 1.26
C TRP A 86 -5.15 17.16 1.86
N LYS A 87 -5.74 16.34 1.03
CA LYS A 87 -6.77 15.37 1.42
C LYS A 87 -6.51 14.05 0.74
N LYS A 88 -6.22 12.99 1.49
CA LYS A 88 -5.72 11.73 0.97
C LYS A 88 -4.46 11.97 0.14
N ASN A 89 -4.55 11.80 -1.18
CA ASN A 89 -3.46 12.00 -2.14
C ASN A 89 -3.69 13.21 -3.07
N TYR A 90 -4.62 14.09 -2.75
CA TYR A 90 -4.86 15.34 -3.48
C TYR A 90 -4.16 16.50 -2.78
N LEU A 91 -3.36 17.24 -3.50
CA LEU A 91 -2.68 18.45 -3.04
C LEU A 91 -3.28 19.67 -3.72
N SER A 92 -3.65 20.67 -2.94
CA SER A 92 -4.19 21.96 -3.42
C SER A 92 -3.44 23.11 -2.77
N HIS A 93 -3.44 24.27 -3.41
CA HIS A 93 -2.89 25.49 -2.84
C HIS A 93 -4.00 26.53 -2.66
N ARG A 94 -4.11 27.06 -1.44
CA ARG A 94 -5.06 28.11 -1.10
C ARG A 94 -4.38 29.48 -1.12
N LEU A 95 -4.86 30.33 -1.99
CA LEU A 95 -4.40 31.73 -2.12
C LEU A 95 -4.82 32.58 -0.90
N ALA A 96 -4.16 33.68 -0.69
CA ALA A 96 -4.47 34.61 0.42
C ALA A 96 -5.92 35.14 0.42
N ASN A 97 -6.57 35.17 -0.74
CA ASN A 97 -7.98 35.53 -0.88
C ASN A 97 -8.96 34.40 -0.55
N GLY A 98 -8.46 33.19 -0.14
CA GLY A 98 -9.25 32.03 0.21
C GLY A 98 -9.66 31.14 -0.98
N GLN A 99 -9.35 31.53 -2.21
CA GLN A 99 -9.61 30.71 -3.41
C GLN A 99 -8.53 29.63 -3.59
N LEU A 100 -8.89 28.51 -4.21
CA LEU A 100 -7.92 27.52 -4.65
C LEU A 100 -7.22 27.99 -5.92
N GLU A 101 -5.91 27.80 -5.99
CA GLU A 101 -5.12 28.07 -7.17
C GLU A 101 -5.38 27.00 -8.24
N ILE A 102 -5.55 27.44 -9.48
CA ILE A 102 -5.64 26.53 -10.63
C ILE A 102 -4.23 26.32 -11.16
N PHE A 103 -3.84 25.06 -11.38
CA PHE A 103 -2.56 24.68 -11.99
C PHE A 103 -2.72 24.51 -13.50
N PRO A 104 -2.38 25.53 -14.31
CA PRO A 104 -2.61 25.50 -15.75
C PRO A 104 -1.89 24.29 -16.38
N SER A 105 -2.45 23.78 -17.46
CA SER A 105 -1.85 22.71 -18.23
C SER A 105 -0.45 23.10 -18.71
N GLY A 106 0.53 22.20 -18.48
CA GLY A 106 1.94 22.44 -18.82
C GLY A 106 2.77 23.14 -17.75
N VAL A 107 2.17 23.55 -16.62
CA VAL A 107 2.94 24.00 -15.45
C VAL A 107 3.65 22.79 -14.83
N ARG A 108 4.94 22.93 -14.62
CA ARG A 108 5.78 21.87 -14.00
C ARG A 108 5.82 22.04 -12.49
N LEU A 109 5.43 21.00 -11.77
CA LEU A 109 5.45 20.97 -10.32
C LEU A 109 6.43 19.90 -9.83
N LYS A 110 7.29 20.28 -8.88
CA LYS A 110 8.09 19.30 -8.13
C LYS A 110 7.60 19.33 -6.69
N VAL A 111 7.23 18.17 -6.18
CA VAL A 111 6.68 18.01 -4.83
C VAL A 111 7.50 16.98 -4.07
N SER A 112 8.06 17.36 -2.92
CA SER A 112 8.61 16.43 -1.94
C SER A 112 7.65 16.34 -0.76
N PHE A 113 7.28 15.13 -0.38
CA PHE A 113 6.31 14.90 0.69
C PHE A 113 6.56 13.57 1.41
N MET A 114 6.08 13.48 2.64
CA MET A 114 5.97 12.20 3.35
C MET A 114 4.64 11.55 2.96
N GLY A 115 4.72 10.36 2.39
CA GLY A 115 3.55 9.59 1.98
C GLY A 115 3.50 8.23 2.67
N GLY A 116 2.28 7.69 2.83
CA GLY A 116 2.04 6.47 3.59
C GLY A 116 1.56 6.74 5.02
N PHE A 117 1.68 5.75 5.88
CA PHE A 117 1.15 5.77 7.25
C PHE A 117 2.21 5.38 8.27
N ASP A 118 2.19 6.03 9.43
CA ASP A 118 2.94 5.65 10.62
C ASP A 118 2.09 5.90 11.88
N PRO A 119 1.56 4.83 12.52
CA PRO A 119 1.65 3.42 12.12
C PRO A 119 0.77 3.07 10.91
N VAL A 120 1.12 1.98 10.20
CA VAL A 120 0.29 1.43 9.12
C VAL A 120 -1.05 0.97 9.69
N PRO A 121 -2.19 1.30 9.04
CA PRO A 121 -3.52 0.89 9.51
C PRO A 121 -3.63 -0.61 9.75
N GLY A 122 -4.15 -1.00 10.93
CA GLY A 122 -4.22 -2.40 11.34
C GLY A 122 -4.93 -3.33 10.37
N LYS A 123 -5.90 -2.82 9.60
CA LYS A 123 -6.58 -3.60 8.56
C LYS A 123 -5.65 -3.95 7.38
N ILE A 124 -4.74 -3.04 7.00
CA ILE A 124 -3.71 -3.32 5.99
C ILE A 124 -2.74 -4.37 6.53
N VAL A 125 -2.28 -4.22 7.78
CA VAL A 125 -1.38 -5.19 8.44
C VAL A 125 -2.03 -6.56 8.52
N THR A 126 -3.29 -6.65 8.97
CA THR A 126 -4.02 -7.92 9.08
C THR A 126 -4.22 -8.58 7.71
N THR A 127 -4.55 -7.80 6.68
CA THR A 127 -4.69 -8.32 5.31
C THR A 127 -3.36 -8.91 4.81
N ALA A 128 -2.25 -8.21 5.03
CA ALA A 128 -0.93 -8.70 4.65
C ALA A 128 -0.53 -9.97 5.41
N LEU A 129 -0.83 -10.05 6.71
CA LEU A 129 -0.59 -11.28 7.51
C LEU A 129 -1.43 -12.45 7.03
N GLN A 130 -2.70 -12.23 6.67
CA GLN A 130 -3.56 -13.25 6.10
C GLN A 130 -3.02 -13.77 4.77
N LEU A 131 -2.53 -12.88 3.90
CA LEU A 131 -1.88 -13.27 2.65
C LEU A 131 -0.58 -14.05 2.88
N ALA A 132 0.27 -13.59 3.79
CA ALA A 132 1.51 -14.27 4.13
C ALA A 132 1.25 -15.69 4.69
N ALA A 133 0.27 -15.82 5.59
CA ALA A 133 -0.15 -17.12 6.12
C ALA A 133 -0.68 -18.04 5.02
N LEU A 134 -1.44 -17.49 4.08
CA LEU A 134 -1.95 -18.22 2.93
C LEU A 134 -0.82 -18.71 2.01
N TYR A 135 0.19 -17.87 1.75
CA TYR A 135 1.39 -18.26 0.99
C TYR A 135 2.17 -19.38 1.69
N TRP A 136 2.34 -19.26 3.01
CA TRP A 136 2.98 -20.27 3.82
C TRP A 136 2.25 -21.62 3.74
N GLU A 137 0.93 -21.64 3.91
CA GLU A 137 0.12 -22.86 3.87
C GLU A 137 0.10 -23.52 2.49
N SER A 138 0.09 -22.70 1.42
CA SER A 138 0.12 -23.23 0.05
C SER A 138 1.46 -23.82 -0.33
N ALA A 139 2.57 -23.35 0.23
CA ALA A 139 3.90 -23.93 -0.02
C ALA A 139 4.05 -25.38 0.46
N GLY A 140 3.20 -25.84 1.38
CA GLY A 140 3.16 -27.22 1.89
C GLY A 140 2.64 -28.29 0.92
N GLY A 141 2.41 -27.99 -0.37
CA GLY A 141 2.25 -29.01 -1.41
C GLY A 141 0.90 -29.11 -2.11
N ASN A 142 -0.05 -28.20 -1.87
CA ASN A 142 -1.39 -28.31 -2.47
C ASN A 142 -1.74 -27.18 -3.47
N ILE A 143 -0.75 -26.54 -4.05
CA ILE A 143 -0.91 -25.33 -4.90
C ILE A 143 -1.80 -25.57 -6.15
N ALA A 144 -1.92 -26.83 -6.59
CA ALA A 144 -2.69 -27.17 -7.79
C ALA A 144 -3.84 -28.17 -7.54
N VAL A 145 -4.12 -28.51 -6.28
CA VAL A 145 -5.12 -29.53 -5.93
C VAL A 145 -6.42 -28.85 -5.49
N ALA A 146 -7.45 -28.93 -6.32
CA ALA A 146 -8.77 -28.39 -5.99
C ALA A 146 -9.51 -29.23 -4.93
N SER A 147 -9.27 -30.55 -4.87
CA SER A 147 -9.85 -31.46 -3.89
C SER A 147 -9.02 -32.71 -3.75
N THR A 148 -9.02 -33.30 -2.56
CA THR A 148 -8.45 -34.64 -2.32
C THR A 148 -9.52 -35.50 -1.68
N SER A 149 -9.79 -36.66 -2.27
CA SER A 149 -10.72 -37.66 -1.73
C SER A 149 -9.95 -38.73 -1.00
N PHE A 150 -10.35 -39.02 0.23
CA PHE A 150 -9.83 -40.13 1.02
C PHE A 150 -10.92 -41.21 1.13
N ALA A 151 -10.57 -42.47 0.91
CA ALA A 151 -11.51 -43.57 0.81
C ALA A 151 -12.40 -43.75 2.05
N ASP A 152 -11.93 -43.34 3.24
CA ASP A 152 -12.63 -43.59 4.52
C ASP A 152 -13.05 -42.29 5.27
N THR A 153 -12.59 -41.11 4.87
CA THR A 153 -12.77 -39.87 5.65
C THR A 153 -13.44 -38.73 4.90
N GLY A 154 -13.87 -38.95 3.65
CA GLY A 154 -14.57 -37.96 2.86
C GLY A 154 -13.66 -37.15 1.93
N THR A 155 -14.22 -36.11 1.33
CA THR A 155 -13.53 -35.26 0.36
C THR A 155 -13.10 -33.94 1.04
N ARG A 156 -11.82 -33.63 0.98
CA ARG A 156 -11.29 -32.33 1.38
C ARG A 156 -11.26 -31.42 0.15
N VAL A 157 -12.10 -30.39 0.17
CA VAL A 157 -12.12 -29.37 -0.89
C VAL A 157 -11.19 -28.23 -0.46
N PHE A 158 -10.22 -27.92 -1.31
CA PHE A 158 -9.37 -26.74 -1.12
C PHE A 158 -10.04 -25.56 -1.81
N ASN A 159 -10.27 -24.49 -1.07
CA ASN A 159 -10.74 -23.25 -1.69
C ASN A 159 -9.68 -22.79 -2.69
N ASN A 160 -10.13 -22.46 -3.92
CA ASN A 160 -9.27 -21.84 -4.90
C ASN A 160 -8.59 -20.62 -4.26
N PHE A 161 -7.27 -20.59 -4.37
CA PHE A 161 -6.43 -19.51 -3.92
C PHE A 161 -6.91 -18.18 -4.59
N ARG A 162 -7.55 -17.32 -3.83
CA ARG A 162 -8.07 -16.03 -4.31
C ARG A 162 -7.53 -14.90 -3.44
N GLU A 163 -6.38 -14.38 -3.83
CA GLU A 163 -5.77 -13.20 -3.21
C GLU A 163 -6.74 -12.01 -3.19
N ASP A 164 -7.52 -11.86 -4.27
CA ASP A 164 -8.48 -10.78 -4.46
C ASP A 164 -9.41 -10.58 -3.25
N ARG A 165 -9.89 -11.66 -2.64
CA ARG A 165 -10.80 -11.58 -1.49
C ARG A 165 -10.19 -10.89 -0.26
N PHE A 166 -8.88 -11.05 -0.07
CA PHE A 166 -8.17 -10.40 1.03
C PHE A 166 -7.88 -8.94 0.67
N LEU A 167 -7.43 -8.70 -0.54
CA LEU A 167 -7.08 -7.37 -1.03
C LEU A 167 -8.30 -6.45 -1.12
N GLU A 168 -9.47 -6.95 -1.49
CA GLU A 168 -10.72 -6.18 -1.50
C GLU A 168 -11.06 -5.55 -0.14
N GLN A 169 -10.62 -6.15 0.98
CA GLN A 169 -10.86 -5.61 2.31
C GLN A 169 -10.19 -4.24 2.53
N ILE A 170 -9.12 -3.96 1.79
CA ILE A 170 -8.35 -2.71 1.88
C ILE A 170 -8.59 -1.76 0.71
N ASN A 171 -9.64 -1.99 -0.09
CA ASN A 171 -9.95 -1.18 -1.27
C ASN A 171 -10.18 0.31 -0.96
N GLU A 172 -10.61 0.66 0.25
CA GLU A 172 -10.81 2.05 0.67
C GLU A 172 -9.52 2.89 0.70
N TRP A 173 -8.35 2.25 0.82
CA TRP A 173 -7.03 2.91 0.77
C TRP A 173 -6.40 2.90 -0.62
N ARG A 174 -7.00 2.20 -1.58
CA ARG A 174 -6.46 2.11 -2.94
C ARG A 174 -6.49 3.48 -3.63
N ILE A 175 -5.39 3.82 -4.31
CA ILE A 175 -5.31 5.00 -5.17
C ILE A 175 -5.54 4.55 -6.61
N TYR A 176 -6.49 5.18 -7.27
CA TYR A 176 -6.72 5.01 -8.70
C TYR A 176 -6.02 6.16 -9.42
N HIS A 177 -5.02 5.83 -10.21
CA HIS A 177 -4.43 6.80 -11.12
C HIS A 177 -5.40 6.97 -12.31
N VAL A 178 -5.86 8.18 -12.50
CA VAL A 178 -6.69 8.57 -13.64
C VAL A 178 -5.80 8.97 -14.80
#